data_45f04b52471dc47731c579abeb280002
#
_entry.id   45f04b52471dc47731c579abeb280002
#
_cell.length_a   1.000
_cell.length_b   1.000
_cell.length_c   1.000
_cell.angle_alpha   90.00
_cell.angle_beta   90.00
_cell.angle_gamma   90.00
#
_symmetry.space_group_name_H-M   'P 1'
#
loop_
_entity.id
_entity.type
_entity.pdbx_description
1 polymer ?
#
loop_
_entity_poly.entity_id
_entity_poly.type
_entity_poly.pdbx_seq_one_letter_code
_entity_poly.pdbx_strand_id
1 'polypeptide(L)'
;MKNLLEMTEASGDDLPEIYCDMDQVLCNFIGGAEKVIGMPFPQADKKDRWNAITNTKDFWATLEWMPGAKRLYSFIQKYDTNILSAYSDRDSNSRPGKKKWLKKNTN
;
A
#
# COMPACT_ATOMS: atom_id res chain seq x y z
N MET A 1 -1.69 -2.43 -16.83
CA MET A 1 -0.49 -2.94 -16.11
C MET A 1 0.15 -4.04 -16.94
N LYS A 2 1.46 -4.00 -17.06
CA LYS A 2 2.20 -5.06 -17.76
C LYS A 2 2.16 -6.34 -16.96
N ASN A 3 2.07 -7.48 -17.63
CA ASN A 3 2.21 -8.75 -16.95
C ASN A 3 3.69 -9.11 -16.76
N LEU A 4 3.97 -10.12 -15.97
CA LEU A 4 5.34 -10.50 -15.65
C LEU A 4 6.13 -10.94 -16.89
N LEU A 5 5.47 -11.62 -17.83
CA LEU A 5 6.12 -12.10 -19.05
C LEU A 5 6.62 -10.93 -19.91
N GLU A 6 5.81 -9.89 -20.06
CA GLU A 6 6.20 -8.69 -20.80
C GLU A 6 7.41 -8.02 -20.16
N MET A 7 7.48 -8.01 -18.84
CA MET A 7 8.60 -7.41 -18.12
C MET A 7 9.89 -8.20 -18.30
N THR A 8 9.80 -9.53 -18.40
CA THR A 8 10.98 -10.37 -18.59
C THR A 8 11.50 -10.34 -20.03
N GLU A 9 10.71 -9.82 -20.96
CA GLU A 9 11.11 -9.66 -22.35
C GLU A 9 11.77 -8.31 -22.65
N ALA A 10 12.00 -7.48 -21.63
CA ALA A 10 12.69 -6.21 -21.79
C ALA A 10 14.09 -6.43 -22.39
N SER A 11 14.58 -5.46 -23.17
CA SER A 11 15.88 -5.57 -23.82
C SER A 11 17.01 -5.68 -22.79
N GLY A 12 18.11 -6.34 -23.21
CA GLY A 12 19.16 -6.82 -22.30
C GLY A 12 19.85 -5.78 -21.42
N ASP A 13 19.93 -4.52 -21.86
CA ASP A 13 20.61 -3.49 -21.07
C ASP A 13 19.67 -2.70 -20.18
N ASP A 14 18.36 -2.89 -20.33
CA ASP A 14 17.35 -2.18 -19.55
C ASP A 14 16.88 -3.01 -18.38
N LEU A 15 16.81 -2.39 -17.21
CA LEU A 15 16.18 -3.04 -16.04
C LEU A 15 14.67 -3.09 -16.27
N PRO A 16 14.02 -4.19 -15.86
CA PRO A 16 12.57 -4.28 -15.98
C PRO A 16 11.85 -3.16 -15.23
N GLU A 17 10.77 -2.67 -15.81
CA GLU A 17 9.86 -1.80 -15.11
C GLU A 17 8.98 -2.64 -14.19
N ILE A 18 8.92 -2.27 -12.91
CA ILE A 18 8.19 -3.03 -11.90
C ILE A 18 7.02 -2.22 -11.39
N TYR A 19 5.87 -2.87 -11.24
CA TYR A 19 4.68 -2.30 -10.62
C TYR A 19 4.43 -3.06 -9.32
N CYS A 20 4.40 -2.32 -8.22
CA CYS A 20 4.24 -2.91 -6.88
C CYS A 20 2.98 -2.35 -6.23
N ASP A 21 2.09 -3.24 -5.79
CA ASP A 21 0.91 -2.85 -5.03
C ASP A 21 1.31 -2.29 -3.67
N MET A 22 0.51 -1.39 -3.14
CA MET A 22 0.75 -0.76 -1.86
C MET A 22 0.02 -1.49 -0.71
N ASP A 23 -1.32 -1.57 -0.78
CA ASP A 23 -2.11 -2.15 0.31
C ASP A 23 -1.89 -3.66 0.41
N GLN A 24 -1.62 -4.14 1.61
CA GLN A 24 -1.35 -5.55 1.92
C GLN A 24 -0.14 -6.15 1.19
N VAL A 25 0.64 -5.32 0.52
CA VAL A 25 1.93 -5.71 -0.04
C VAL A 25 3.03 -4.92 0.67
N LEU A 26 2.96 -3.61 0.66
CA LEU A 26 3.89 -2.73 1.37
C LEU A 26 3.32 -2.30 2.72
N CYS A 27 2.07 -1.85 2.74
CA CYS A 27 1.40 -1.33 3.93
C CYS A 27 0.42 -2.35 4.50
N ASN A 28 0.39 -2.47 5.82
CA ASN A 28 -0.54 -3.34 6.51
C ASN A 28 -1.87 -2.61 6.79
N PHE A 29 -2.69 -2.48 5.74
CA PHE A 29 -4.00 -1.84 5.85
C PHE A 29 -4.92 -2.58 6.81
N ILE A 30 -5.03 -3.91 6.65
CA ILE A 30 -5.92 -4.73 7.49
C ILE A 30 -5.50 -4.63 8.96
N GLY A 31 -4.22 -4.76 9.25
CA GLY A 31 -3.73 -4.65 10.62
C GLY A 31 -3.99 -3.27 11.22
N GLY A 32 -3.78 -2.22 10.46
CA GLY A 32 -4.09 -0.85 10.89
C GLY A 32 -5.57 -0.65 11.13
N ALA A 33 -6.41 -1.15 10.24
CA ALA A 33 -7.87 -1.05 10.38
C ALA A 33 -8.35 -1.81 11.62
N GLU A 34 -7.83 -3.00 11.88
CA GLU A 34 -8.24 -3.79 13.05
C GLU A 34 -7.88 -3.10 14.35
N LYS A 35 -6.78 -2.38 14.41
CA LYS A 35 -6.41 -1.60 15.60
C LYS A 35 -7.43 -0.52 15.92
N VAL A 36 -7.94 0.19 14.93
CA VAL A 36 -8.90 1.29 15.16
C VAL A 36 -10.33 0.78 15.28
N ILE A 37 -10.66 -0.35 14.68
CA ILE A 37 -11.99 -0.98 14.80
C ILE A 37 -12.13 -1.74 16.11
N GLY A 38 -11.06 -2.37 16.58
CA GLY A 38 -11.04 -3.13 17.81
C GLY A 38 -11.53 -4.56 17.66
N MET A 39 -11.60 -5.09 16.44
CA MET A 39 -12.01 -6.47 16.17
C MET A 39 -11.48 -6.91 14.81
N PRO A 40 -11.51 -8.22 14.50
CA PRO A 40 -11.11 -8.70 13.17
C PRO A 40 -11.90 -8.04 12.05
N PHE A 41 -11.21 -7.64 11.00
CA PHE A 41 -11.79 -6.87 9.90
C PHE A 41 -13.05 -7.51 9.30
N PRO A 42 -13.06 -8.82 8.99
CA PRO A 42 -14.27 -9.42 8.40
C PRO A 42 -15.49 -9.47 9.33
N GLN A 43 -15.27 -9.36 10.65
CA GLN A 43 -16.36 -9.41 11.63
C GLN A 43 -17.01 -8.05 11.85
N ALA A 44 -16.34 -6.98 11.45
CA ALA A 44 -16.88 -5.65 11.65
C ALA A 44 -17.90 -5.32 10.58
N ASP A 45 -18.97 -4.62 10.95
CA ASP A 45 -19.92 -4.08 10.00
C ASP A 45 -19.21 -3.05 9.09
N LYS A 46 -19.59 -3.03 7.82
CA LYS A 46 -18.96 -2.17 6.83
C LYS A 46 -19.00 -0.69 7.21
N LYS A 47 -20.15 -0.24 7.74
CA LYS A 47 -20.30 1.14 8.18
C LYS A 47 -19.36 1.45 9.34
N ASP A 48 -19.26 0.53 10.31
CA ASP A 48 -18.41 0.72 11.47
C ASP A 48 -16.93 0.72 11.11
N ARG A 49 -16.52 -0.14 10.18
CA ARG A 49 -15.13 -0.15 9.66
C ARG A 49 -14.73 1.22 9.15
N TRP A 50 -15.54 1.76 8.26
CA TRP A 50 -15.19 3.00 7.58
C TRP A 50 -15.36 4.22 8.48
N ASN A 51 -16.32 4.18 9.42
CA ASN A 51 -16.41 5.24 10.43
C ASN A 51 -15.14 5.30 11.28
N ALA A 52 -14.64 4.15 11.73
CA ALA A 52 -13.41 4.10 12.53
C ALA A 52 -12.21 4.60 11.73
N ILE A 53 -12.08 4.19 10.49
CA ILE A 53 -10.96 4.59 9.62
C ILE A 53 -11.01 6.09 9.34
N THR A 54 -12.17 6.61 8.93
CA THR A 54 -12.29 8.04 8.56
C THR A 54 -12.11 8.96 9.76
N ASN A 55 -12.44 8.49 10.95
CA ASN A 55 -12.30 9.28 12.18
C ASN A 55 -10.91 9.19 12.81
N THR A 56 -10.02 8.40 12.25
CA THR A 56 -8.65 8.27 12.77
C THR A 56 -7.72 9.21 12.02
N LYS A 57 -7.16 10.18 12.76
CA LYS A 57 -6.22 11.13 12.17
C LYS A 57 -4.99 10.41 11.63
N ASP A 58 -4.59 10.76 10.42
CA ASP A 58 -3.40 10.21 9.75
C ASP A 58 -3.40 8.68 9.63
N PHE A 59 -4.58 8.06 9.57
CA PHE A 59 -4.70 6.60 9.47
C PHE A 59 -3.80 6.03 8.37
N TRP A 60 -3.96 6.54 7.14
CA TRP A 60 -3.23 6.00 5.98
C TRP A 60 -1.74 6.30 6.04
N ALA A 61 -1.37 7.46 6.55
CA ALA A 61 0.03 7.89 6.60
C ALA A 61 0.85 7.17 7.67
N THR A 62 0.18 6.56 8.65
CA THR A 62 0.85 5.90 9.78
C THR A 62 0.74 4.39 9.77
N LEU A 63 0.28 3.79 8.68
CA LEU A 63 0.23 2.34 8.54
C LEU A 63 1.64 1.75 8.67
N GLU A 64 1.70 0.56 9.26
CA GLU A 64 2.97 -0.16 9.37
C GLU A 64 3.28 -0.86 8.06
N TRP A 65 4.55 -1.19 7.86
CA TRP A 65 4.97 -2.05 6.78
C TRP A 65 4.38 -3.46 6.98
N MET A 66 4.05 -4.12 5.87
CA MET A 66 3.78 -5.55 5.95
C MET A 66 5.06 -6.29 6.36
N PRO A 67 4.95 -7.43 7.07
CA PRO A 67 6.12 -8.25 7.38
C PRO A 67 6.89 -8.60 6.09
N GLY A 68 8.19 -8.33 6.08
CA GLY A 68 9.05 -8.59 4.93
C GLY A 68 8.98 -7.55 3.81
N ALA A 69 8.08 -6.58 3.90
CA ALA A 69 7.87 -5.60 2.82
C ALA A 69 9.06 -4.65 2.65
N LYS A 70 9.73 -4.28 3.74
CA LYS A 70 10.94 -3.45 3.62
C LYS A 70 12.03 -4.15 2.82
N ARG A 71 12.20 -5.45 3.04
CA ARG A 71 13.18 -6.25 2.31
C ARG A 71 12.79 -6.33 0.83
N LEU A 72 11.51 -6.57 0.56
CA LEU A 72 11.01 -6.58 -0.81
C LEU A 72 11.29 -5.24 -1.51
N TYR A 73 10.92 -4.14 -0.86
CA TYR A 73 11.10 -2.81 -1.43
C TYR A 73 12.58 -2.52 -1.68
N SER A 74 13.46 -2.85 -0.74
CA SER A 74 14.90 -2.67 -0.91
C SER A 74 15.44 -3.46 -2.10
N PHE A 75 14.88 -4.64 -2.35
CA PHE A 75 15.29 -5.46 -3.49
C PHE A 75 14.84 -4.84 -4.81
N ILE A 76 13.59 -4.37 -4.90
CA ILE A 76 13.03 -3.90 -6.18
C ILE A 76 13.35 -2.44 -6.48
N GLN A 77 13.77 -1.64 -5.50
CA GLN A 77 13.99 -0.20 -5.72
C GLN A 77 15.10 0.11 -6.74
N LYS A 78 15.99 -0.83 -6.99
CA LYS A 78 17.05 -0.68 -8.00
C LYS A 78 16.52 -0.75 -9.44
N TYR A 79 15.31 -1.25 -9.60
CA TYR A 79 14.62 -1.30 -10.88
C TYR A 79 13.78 -0.05 -11.08
N ASP A 80 13.21 0.12 -12.25
CA ASP A 80 12.24 1.19 -12.50
C ASP A 80 10.91 0.79 -11.85
N THR A 81 10.77 1.16 -10.57
CA THR A 81 9.66 0.70 -9.75
C THR A 81 8.59 1.76 -9.61
N ASN A 82 7.35 1.38 -9.92
CA ASN A 82 6.17 2.21 -9.76
C ASN A 82 5.27 1.60 -8.69
N ILE A 83 4.74 2.44 -7.81
CA ILE A 83 3.80 1.99 -6.79
C ILE A 83 2.39 2.19 -7.32
N LEU A 84 1.60 1.12 -7.33
CA LEU A 84 0.20 1.15 -7.73
C LEU A 84 -0.68 1.10 -6.50
N SER A 85 -1.64 2.01 -6.43
CA SER A 85 -2.62 1.98 -5.36
C SER A 85 -3.90 2.65 -5.79
N ALA A 86 -5.02 1.99 -5.54
CA ALA A 86 -6.32 2.61 -5.70
C ALA A 86 -6.63 3.46 -4.47
N TYR A 87 -7.21 4.62 -4.70
CA TYR A 87 -7.69 5.46 -3.60
C TYR A 87 -9.10 5.02 -3.21
N SER A 88 -9.39 5.08 -1.91
CA SER A 88 -10.72 4.72 -1.45
C SER A 88 -11.69 5.90 -1.60
N ASP A 89 -12.82 5.66 -2.26
CA ASP A 89 -13.89 6.66 -2.33
C ASP A 89 -14.60 6.86 -1.00
N ARG A 90 -14.37 5.95 -0.04
CA ARG A 90 -15.01 5.99 1.28
C ARG A 90 -14.29 6.91 2.25
N ASP A 91 -13.08 7.33 1.92
CA ASP A 91 -12.29 8.21 2.78
C ASP A 91 -11.47 9.16 1.91
N SER A 92 -11.83 10.43 1.95
CA SER A 92 -11.13 11.48 1.21
C SER A 92 -9.67 11.65 1.65
N ASN A 93 -9.30 11.15 2.83
CA ASN A 93 -7.93 11.22 3.34
C ASN A 93 -7.04 10.10 2.78
N SER A 94 -7.62 9.13 2.07
CA SER A 94 -6.89 8.00 1.51
C SER A 94 -5.77 8.46 0.56
N ARG A 95 -6.09 9.30 -0.40
CA ARG A 95 -5.12 9.78 -1.38
C ARG A 95 -3.97 10.57 -0.76
N PRO A 96 -4.22 11.65 0.01
CA PRO A 96 -3.12 12.38 0.62
C PRO A 96 -2.36 11.56 1.66
N GLY A 97 -3.05 10.70 2.39
CA GLY A 97 -2.42 9.84 3.39
C GLY A 97 -1.46 8.83 2.77
N LYS A 98 -1.87 8.17 1.68
CA LYS A 98 -1.02 7.22 0.96
C LYS A 98 0.21 7.91 0.38
N LYS A 99 0.05 9.12 -0.15
CA LYS A 99 1.17 9.90 -0.64
C LYS A 99 2.17 10.25 0.48
N LYS A 100 1.67 10.62 1.64
CA LYS A 100 2.52 10.88 2.80
C LYS A 100 3.28 9.64 3.23
N TRP A 101 2.60 8.48 3.25
CA TRP A 101 3.25 7.23 3.61
C TRP A 101 4.40 6.90 2.67
N LEU A 102 4.16 7.02 1.37
CA LEU A 102 5.19 6.76 0.36
C LEU A 102 6.36 7.72 0.49
N LYS A 103 6.08 9.00 0.70
CA LYS A 103 7.13 10.01 0.85
C LYS A 103 7.99 9.75 2.08
N LYS A 104 7.38 9.29 3.16
CA LYS A 104 8.09 9.01 4.42
C LYS A 104 8.88 7.71 4.38
N ASN A 105 8.34 6.67 3.77
CA ASN A 105 8.86 5.30 3.87
C ASN A 105 9.59 4.82 2.62
N THR A 106 9.37 5.47 1.50
CA THR A 106 10.07 5.19 0.26
C THR A 106 10.76 6.45 -0.21
N ASN A 107 11.65 6.49 -0.94
CA ASN A 107 12.37 7.71 -1.32
C ASN A 107 11.50 8.66 -2.14
#